data_7f50d2a73950bfe9bfbec8376e48ac95
#
_entry.id   7f50d2a73950bfe9bfbec8376e48ac95
#
_cell.length_a   1.000
_cell.length_b   1.000
_cell.length_c   1.000
_cell.angle_alpha   90.00
_cell.angle_beta   90.00
_cell.angle_gamma   90.00
#
_symmetry.space_group_name_H-M   'P 1'
#
loop_
_entity.id
_entity.type
_entity.pdbx_description
1 polymer ?
#
loop_
_entity_poly.entity_id
_entity_poly.type
_entity_poly.pdbx_seq_one_letter_code
_entity_poly.pdbx_strand_id
1 'polypeptide(L)'
;LHLSIRRQRQMCIRDSACTTLYNYLAKYEDPRIGDFYEKTAASDRTEYRAIPYGNRTSSAYSISTTSRAVIGATDPVYYMSAAEAEYLLAECYARLGDKGNAKTHYDDAVELSFARWNHDNKIDEFIAAGKPYEFQDTDEESMLKCILTQKWIASTRCQAWDAWFDINRTGIPEVSEYTTDGDPDDYVLGTLAYNPNSSLAKGQFAHRFIYSKESLDYNTNAPTKVPAITEPLWWHKK
;
A
#
# COMPACT_ATOMS: atom_id res chain seq x y z
N LEU A 1 1.94 -26.62 20.48
CA LEU A 1 0.63 -26.05 20.09
C LEU A 1 0.38 -24.67 20.72
N HIS A 2 0.55 -24.51 22.04
CA HIS A 2 0.30 -23.23 22.74
C HIS A 2 1.24 -22.07 22.32
N LEU A 3 2.48 -22.35 21.95
CA LEU A 3 3.43 -21.35 21.48
C LEU A 3 3.08 -20.84 20.06
N SER A 4 2.55 -21.71 19.22
CA SER A 4 2.09 -21.35 17.88
C SER A 4 0.85 -20.45 17.95
N ILE A 5 -0.09 -20.73 18.85
CA ILE A 5 -1.27 -19.89 19.07
C ILE A 5 -0.93 -18.53 19.67
N ARG A 6 0.08 -18.44 20.55
CA ARG A 6 0.58 -17.14 21.06
C ARG A 6 1.26 -16.32 19.96
N ARG A 7 2.05 -16.94 19.08
CA ARG A 7 2.64 -16.27 17.91
C ARG A 7 1.57 -15.82 16.91
N GLN A 8 0.54 -16.62 16.65
CA GLN A 8 -0.60 -16.20 15.84
C GLN A 8 -1.34 -15.01 16.46
N ARG A 9 -1.55 -14.97 17.76
CA ARG A 9 -2.18 -13.83 18.44
C ARG A 9 -1.34 -12.56 18.38
N GLN A 10 -0.01 -12.65 18.36
CA GLN A 10 0.86 -11.49 18.14
C GLN A 10 0.88 -11.05 16.67
N MET A 11 0.65 -11.94 15.72
CA MET A 11 0.45 -11.59 14.32
C MET A 11 -0.84 -10.76 14.13
N CYS A 12 -1.90 -11.06 14.87
CA CYS A 12 -3.17 -10.34 14.76
C CYS A 12 -3.07 -8.81 14.99
N ILE A 13 -2.11 -8.33 15.79
CA ILE A 13 -1.88 -6.88 15.97
C ILE A 13 -1.25 -6.27 14.71
N ARG A 14 -0.51 -7.06 13.94
CA ARG A 14 0.14 -6.62 12.69
C ARG A 14 -0.81 -6.65 11.50
N ASP A 15 -1.91 -7.38 11.61
CA ASP A 15 -2.90 -7.57 10.55
C ASP A 15 -4.07 -6.58 10.65
N SER A 16 -3.97 -5.57 11.52
CA SER A 16 -4.99 -4.54 11.66
C SER A 16 -4.98 -3.59 10.48
N ALA A 17 -6.17 -3.13 10.09
CA ALA A 17 -6.32 -2.12 9.07
C ALA A 17 -5.57 -0.85 9.45
N CYS A 18 -4.76 -0.33 8.54
CA CYS A 18 -4.09 0.96 8.69
C CYS A 18 -4.94 2.05 8.07
N THR A 19 -5.04 3.18 8.74
CA THR A 19 -5.84 4.32 8.28
C THR A 19 -5.39 4.83 6.91
N THR A 20 -4.13 4.73 6.56
CA THR A 20 -3.60 5.15 5.25
C THR A 20 -4.40 4.59 4.06
N LEU A 21 -4.47 3.27 3.94
CA LEU A 21 -5.24 2.64 2.85
C LEU A 21 -6.75 2.71 3.13
N TYR A 22 -7.14 2.47 4.39
CA TYR A 22 -8.55 2.48 4.77
C TYR A 22 -9.23 3.83 4.44
N ASN A 23 -8.62 4.95 4.81
CA ASN A 23 -9.20 6.28 4.57
C ASN A 23 -9.35 6.58 3.07
N TYR A 24 -8.40 6.13 2.25
CA TYR A 24 -8.49 6.28 0.80
C TYR A 24 -9.68 5.51 0.23
N LEU A 25 -9.82 4.23 0.59
CA LEU A 25 -10.94 3.40 0.13
C LEU A 25 -12.29 3.91 0.65
N ALA A 26 -12.34 4.30 1.93
CA ALA A 26 -13.57 4.80 2.55
C ALA A 26 -14.02 6.13 1.95
N LYS A 27 -13.08 7.03 1.65
CA LYS A 27 -13.38 8.33 1.04
C LYS A 27 -14.07 8.19 -0.31
N TYR A 28 -13.65 7.22 -1.09
CA TYR A 28 -14.16 6.99 -2.44
C TYR A 28 -15.24 5.90 -2.49
N GLU A 29 -15.66 5.38 -1.33
CA GLU A 29 -16.65 4.30 -1.23
C GLU A 29 -16.25 3.06 -2.06
N ASP A 30 -14.94 2.77 -2.11
CA ASP A 30 -14.39 1.67 -2.89
C ASP A 30 -14.89 0.32 -2.36
N PRO A 31 -15.57 -0.48 -3.18
CA PRO A 31 -16.19 -1.73 -2.72
C PRO A 31 -15.17 -2.77 -2.25
N ARG A 32 -13.91 -2.71 -2.70
CA ARG A 32 -12.83 -3.62 -2.31
C ARG A 32 -12.46 -3.53 -0.83
N ILE A 33 -12.94 -2.49 -0.11
CA ILE A 33 -12.70 -2.36 1.33
C ILE A 33 -13.18 -3.59 2.11
N GLY A 34 -14.30 -4.20 1.71
CA GLY A 34 -14.84 -5.41 2.33
C GLY A 34 -14.06 -6.68 2.03
N ASP A 35 -13.29 -6.69 0.94
CA ASP A 35 -12.41 -7.80 0.58
C ASP A 35 -11.05 -7.69 1.28
N PHE A 36 -10.63 -6.47 1.60
CA PHE A 36 -9.36 -6.25 2.27
C PHE A 36 -9.47 -6.34 3.79
N TYR A 37 -10.59 -5.89 4.35
CA TYR A 37 -10.77 -5.76 5.79
C TYR A 37 -12.07 -6.39 6.30
N GLU A 38 -11.96 -7.12 7.40
CA GLU A 38 -13.12 -7.54 8.19
C GLU A 38 -13.67 -6.35 8.99
N LYS A 39 -14.98 -6.30 9.18
CA LYS A 39 -15.59 -5.39 10.15
C LYS A 39 -15.14 -5.74 11.57
N THR A 40 -15.16 -4.75 12.48
CA THR A 40 -14.70 -4.97 13.85
C THR A 40 -15.46 -6.10 14.54
N ALA A 41 -14.79 -6.85 15.41
CA ALA A 41 -15.42 -7.89 16.21
C ALA A 41 -16.18 -7.32 17.43
N ALA A 42 -16.07 -6.02 17.69
CA ALA A 42 -16.77 -5.37 18.78
C ALA A 42 -18.25 -5.18 18.43
N SER A 43 -19.09 -5.49 19.39
CA SER A 43 -20.55 -5.34 19.41
C SER A 43 -21.33 -6.11 18.34
N ASP A 44 -21.31 -5.72 17.10
CA ASP A 44 -22.25 -6.23 16.09
C ASP A 44 -21.61 -6.43 14.68
N ARG A 45 -20.32 -6.19 14.55
CA ARG A 45 -19.57 -6.30 13.28
C ARG A 45 -20.14 -5.42 12.17
N THR A 46 -20.64 -4.25 12.52
CA THR A 46 -21.26 -3.33 11.54
C THR A 46 -20.29 -2.32 10.97
N GLU A 47 -19.19 -2.02 11.67
CA GLU A 47 -18.30 -0.94 11.35
C GLU A 47 -16.88 -1.42 11.00
N TYR A 48 -16.21 -0.61 10.18
CA TYR A 48 -14.77 -0.69 9.98
C TYR A 48 -14.08 0.30 10.92
N ARG A 49 -12.94 -0.11 11.47
CA ARG A 49 -12.10 0.77 12.28
C ARG A 49 -10.64 0.48 12.02
N ALA A 50 -9.94 1.47 11.49
CA ALA A 50 -8.52 1.40 11.21
C ALA A 50 -7.68 2.02 12.34
N ILE A 51 -6.40 1.69 12.36
CA ILE A 51 -5.42 2.22 13.33
C ILE A 51 -4.47 3.15 12.60
N PRO A 52 -4.18 4.35 13.17
CA PRO A 52 -3.12 5.19 12.65
C PRO A 52 -1.77 4.47 12.62
N TYR A 53 -1.03 4.65 11.54
CA TYR A 53 0.24 3.95 11.34
C TYR A 53 1.21 4.21 12.48
N GLY A 54 1.78 3.14 13.02
CA GLY A 54 2.73 3.22 14.15
C GLY A 54 2.13 3.42 15.54
N ASN A 55 0.82 3.54 15.67
CA ASN A 55 0.16 3.70 16.98
C ASN A 55 -0.01 2.34 17.67
N ARG A 56 1.02 1.92 18.41
CA ARG A 56 1.05 0.64 19.12
C ARG A 56 0.58 0.72 20.57
N THR A 57 0.54 1.90 21.15
CA THR A 57 0.45 2.09 22.62
C THR A 57 -0.91 2.57 23.09
N SER A 58 -1.80 2.93 22.19
CA SER A 58 -3.12 3.39 22.58
C SER A 58 -4.00 2.22 23.00
N SER A 59 -4.50 2.25 24.23
CA SER A 59 -5.51 1.32 24.74
C SER A 59 -6.84 1.39 23.98
N ALA A 60 -7.06 2.45 23.19
CA ALA A 60 -8.23 2.62 22.34
C ALA A 60 -8.27 1.64 21.18
N TYR A 61 -7.14 1.04 20.80
CA TYR A 61 -7.01 0.10 19.70
C TYR A 61 -6.66 -1.28 20.22
N SER A 62 -7.58 -2.19 20.14
CA SER A 62 -7.38 -3.60 20.48
C SER A 62 -7.80 -4.49 19.31
N ILE A 63 -7.41 -5.75 19.35
CA ILE A 63 -7.79 -6.75 18.34
C ILE A 63 -9.32 -6.86 18.17
N SER A 64 -10.05 -6.63 19.25
CA SER A 64 -11.52 -6.70 19.23
C SER A 64 -12.19 -5.42 18.71
N THR A 65 -11.49 -4.29 18.75
CA THR A 65 -12.04 -2.99 18.38
C THR A 65 -11.54 -2.46 17.03
N THR A 66 -10.67 -3.20 16.34
CA THR A 66 -10.11 -2.80 15.05
C THR A 66 -10.42 -3.82 13.98
N SER A 67 -10.57 -3.35 12.76
CA SER A 67 -10.69 -4.18 11.57
C SER A 67 -9.38 -4.91 11.30
N ARG A 68 -9.47 -6.14 10.82
CA ARG A 68 -8.33 -6.97 10.44
C ARG A 68 -8.32 -7.24 8.96
N ALA A 69 -7.15 -7.54 8.43
CA ALA A 69 -7.04 -8.02 7.06
C ALA A 69 -7.79 -9.34 6.89
N VAL A 70 -8.54 -9.46 5.80
CA VAL A 70 -9.15 -10.72 5.37
C VAL A 70 -8.06 -11.61 4.80
N ILE A 71 -7.65 -12.63 5.57
CA ILE A 71 -6.60 -13.58 5.15
C ILE A 71 -7.09 -14.99 5.44
N GLY A 72 -7.25 -15.78 4.38
CA GLY A 72 -7.63 -17.19 4.47
C GLY A 72 -6.40 -18.11 4.42
N ALA A 73 -6.51 -19.28 5.05
CA ALA A 73 -5.44 -20.28 5.04
C ALA A 73 -5.18 -20.87 3.65
N THR A 74 -6.14 -20.76 2.75
CA THR A 74 -6.10 -21.28 1.38
C THR A 74 -6.08 -20.21 0.32
N ASP A 75 -5.80 -18.94 0.72
CA ASP A 75 -5.68 -17.84 -0.23
C ASP A 75 -4.56 -18.13 -1.24
N PRO A 76 -4.76 -17.81 -2.51
CA PRO A 76 -3.74 -18.00 -3.53
C PRO A 76 -2.52 -17.11 -3.27
N VAL A 77 -1.35 -17.62 -3.59
CA VAL A 77 -0.11 -16.84 -3.61
C VAL A 77 0.07 -16.27 -5.04
N TYR A 78 0.10 -14.96 -5.14
CA TYR A 78 0.27 -14.28 -6.41
C TYR A 78 1.75 -14.00 -6.68
N TYR A 79 2.29 -14.55 -7.75
CA TYR A 79 3.63 -14.18 -8.26
C TYR A 79 3.56 -12.95 -9.15
N MET A 80 2.50 -12.85 -9.95
CA MET A 80 2.19 -11.72 -10.82
C MET A 80 0.69 -11.71 -11.07
N SER A 81 0.10 -10.55 -11.24
CA SER A 81 -1.31 -10.41 -11.59
C SER A 81 -1.50 -9.76 -12.95
N ALA A 82 -2.63 -10.06 -13.60
CA ALA A 82 -2.98 -9.41 -14.85
C ALA A 82 -3.09 -7.87 -14.66
N ALA A 83 -3.69 -7.42 -13.57
CA ALA A 83 -3.76 -6.00 -13.25
C ALA A 83 -2.36 -5.36 -13.14
N GLU A 84 -1.39 -6.04 -12.52
CA GLU A 84 -0.03 -5.54 -12.44
C GLU A 84 0.62 -5.42 -13.81
N ALA A 85 0.44 -6.40 -14.70
CA ALA A 85 0.97 -6.35 -16.05
C ALA A 85 0.43 -5.13 -16.82
N GLU A 86 -0.86 -4.86 -16.71
CA GLU A 86 -1.49 -3.71 -17.35
C GLU A 86 -1.01 -2.37 -16.74
N TYR A 87 -0.83 -2.28 -15.41
CA TYR A 87 -0.23 -1.10 -14.81
C TYR A 87 1.21 -0.85 -15.27
N LEU A 88 2.01 -1.90 -15.46
CA LEU A 88 3.37 -1.77 -16.00
C LEU A 88 3.36 -1.26 -17.44
N LEU A 89 2.43 -1.74 -18.28
CA LEU A 89 2.23 -1.23 -19.65
C LEU A 89 1.78 0.24 -19.62
N ALA A 90 0.80 0.58 -18.78
CA ALA A 90 0.34 1.95 -18.60
C ALA A 90 1.50 2.89 -18.23
N GLU A 91 2.35 2.48 -17.28
CA GLU A 91 3.53 3.24 -16.90
C GLU A 91 4.52 3.41 -18.06
N CYS A 92 4.78 2.34 -18.82
CA CYS A 92 5.67 2.42 -19.99
C CYS A 92 5.16 3.42 -21.02
N TYR A 93 3.88 3.37 -21.37
CA TYR A 93 3.29 4.31 -22.32
C TYR A 93 3.23 5.74 -21.80
N ALA A 94 2.96 5.93 -20.50
CA ALA A 94 3.00 7.25 -19.89
C ALA A 94 4.40 7.89 -20.00
N ARG A 95 5.46 7.11 -19.73
CA ARG A 95 6.86 7.56 -19.87
C ARG A 95 7.29 7.81 -21.32
N LEU A 96 6.66 7.16 -22.28
CA LEU A 96 6.85 7.39 -23.71
C LEU A 96 6.02 8.59 -24.24
N GLY A 97 5.17 9.18 -23.40
CA GLY A 97 4.28 10.27 -23.78
C GLY A 97 3.05 9.84 -24.58
N ASP A 98 2.79 8.54 -24.68
CA ASP A 98 1.61 7.98 -25.38
C ASP A 98 0.43 7.91 -24.42
N LYS A 99 -0.26 9.03 -24.27
CA LYS A 99 -1.40 9.19 -23.36
C LYS A 99 -2.56 8.25 -23.67
N GLY A 100 -2.79 7.98 -24.95
CA GLY A 100 -3.89 7.11 -25.41
C GLY A 100 -3.71 5.67 -24.94
N ASN A 101 -2.57 5.06 -25.22
CA ASN A 101 -2.27 3.72 -24.77
C ASN A 101 -2.09 3.66 -23.24
N ALA A 102 -1.48 4.67 -22.62
CA ALA A 102 -1.38 4.77 -21.18
C ALA A 102 -2.75 4.71 -20.50
N LYS A 103 -3.72 5.47 -20.99
CA LYS A 103 -5.10 5.45 -20.51
C LYS A 103 -5.76 4.08 -20.70
N THR A 104 -5.65 3.50 -21.89
CA THR A 104 -6.26 2.20 -22.17
C THR A 104 -5.77 1.14 -21.19
N HIS A 105 -4.45 0.99 -21.04
CA HIS A 105 -3.87 0.02 -20.11
C HIS A 105 -4.16 0.34 -18.64
N TYR A 106 -4.29 1.62 -18.29
CA TYR A 106 -4.69 2.01 -16.94
C TYR A 106 -6.14 1.58 -16.64
N ASP A 107 -7.07 1.87 -17.54
CA ASP A 107 -8.47 1.50 -17.37
C ASP A 107 -8.63 -0.02 -17.28
N ASP A 108 -7.95 -0.78 -18.15
CA ASP A 108 -7.91 -2.25 -18.12
C ASP A 108 -7.33 -2.77 -16.79
N ALA A 109 -6.29 -2.13 -16.28
CA ALA A 109 -5.67 -2.51 -15.02
C ALA A 109 -6.60 -2.31 -13.82
N VAL A 110 -7.32 -1.17 -13.78
CA VAL A 110 -8.31 -0.90 -12.72
C VAL A 110 -9.44 -1.91 -12.81
N GLU A 111 -9.98 -2.16 -14.02
CA GLU A 111 -11.03 -3.16 -14.24
C GLU A 111 -10.61 -4.55 -13.74
N LEU A 112 -9.43 -5.03 -14.12
CA LEU A 112 -8.88 -6.31 -13.65
C LEU A 112 -8.68 -6.36 -12.13
N SER A 113 -8.33 -5.23 -11.52
CA SER A 113 -8.22 -5.13 -10.07
C SER A 113 -9.58 -5.23 -9.37
N PHE A 114 -10.63 -4.65 -9.95
CA PHE A 114 -12.00 -4.79 -9.45
C PHE A 114 -12.56 -6.18 -9.70
N ALA A 115 -12.37 -6.72 -10.91
CA ALA A 115 -12.83 -8.05 -11.30
C ALA A 115 -12.26 -9.16 -10.39
N ARG A 116 -11.02 -9.03 -9.92
CA ARG A 116 -10.42 -9.96 -8.94
C ARG A 116 -11.30 -10.17 -7.71
N TRP A 117 -12.01 -9.13 -7.29
CA TRP A 117 -12.87 -9.13 -6.10
C TRP A 117 -14.36 -9.16 -6.46
N ASN A 118 -14.71 -9.50 -7.71
CA ASN A 118 -16.07 -9.58 -8.24
C ASN A 118 -16.83 -8.23 -8.16
N HIS A 119 -16.13 -7.14 -8.42
CA HIS A 119 -16.70 -5.78 -8.45
C HIS A 119 -16.65 -5.13 -9.86
N ASP A 120 -16.41 -5.91 -10.89
CA ASP A 120 -16.34 -5.47 -12.30
C ASP A 120 -17.57 -4.67 -12.74
N ASN A 121 -18.74 -5.00 -12.21
CA ASN A 121 -19.99 -4.29 -12.50
C ASN A 121 -20.06 -2.85 -11.96
N LYS A 122 -19.07 -2.41 -11.18
CA LYS A 122 -19.00 -1.06 -10.61
C LYS A 122 -17.92 -0.18 -11.22
N ILE A 123 -17.16 -0.68 -12.15
CA ILE A 123 -15.97 -0.01 -12.66
C ILE A 123 -16.26 1.39 -13.23
N ASP A 124 -17.37 1.55 -13.95
CA ASP A 124 -17.76 2.83 -14.54
C ASP A 124 -18.03 3.94 -13.49
N GLU A 125 -18.36 3.56 -12.27
CA GLU A 125 -18.56 4.49 -11.17
C GLU A 125 -17.24 5.10 -10.67
N PHE A 126 -16.10 4.52 -11.09
CA PHE A 126 -14.78 4.91 -10.61
C PHE A 126 -13.88 5.50 -11.69
N ILE A 127 -13.87 4.98 -12.92
CA ILE A 127 -12.95 5.41 -13.98
C ILE A 127 -13.52 6.40 -14.98
N ALA A 128 -14.86 6.58 -15.02
CA ALA A 128 -15.49 7.53 -15.92
C ALA A 128 -15.07 8.98 -15.62
N ALA A 129 -15.29 9.88 -16.56
CA ALA A 129 -14.98 11.31 -16.39
C ALA A 129 -15.64 11.92 -15.14
N GLY A 130 -14.86 12.61 -14.35
CA GLY A 130 -15.29 13.21 -13.07
C GLY A 130 -15.37 12.22 -11.91
N LYS A 131 -14.92 10.99 -12.09
CA LYS A 131 -14.94 9.95 -11.06
C LYS A 131 -13.61 9.82 -10.32
N PRO A 132 -13.60 9.18 -9.13
CA PRO A 132 -12.42 9.17 -8.24
C PRO A 132 -11.13 8.62 -8.86
N TYR A 133 -11.24 7.68 -9.78
CA TYR A 133 -10.10 7.00 -10.40
C TYR A 133 -9.99 7.33 -11.90
N GLU A 134 -10.57 8.46 -12.32
CA GLU A 134 -10.39 8.96 -13.66
C GLU A 134 -8.91 9.14 -13.98
N PHE A 135 -8.48 8.67 -15.15
CA PHE A 135 -7.10 8.82 -15.60
C PHE A 135 -6.75 10.30 -15.80
N GLN A 136 -5.67 10.73 -15.19
CA GLN A 136 -5.19 12.12 -15.28
C GLN A 136 -4.06 12.20 -16.31
N ASP A 137 -4.29 12.89 -17.43
CA ASP A 137 -3.37 12.96 -18.57
C ASP A 137 -2.76 14.36 -18.80
N THR A 138 -2.78 15.21 -17.78
CA THR A 138 -2.27 16.59 -17.90
C THR A 138 -0.78 16.60 -18.29
N ASP A 139 0.01 15.82 -17.58
CA ASP A 139 1.44 15.64 -17.80
C ASP A 139 1.90 14.23 -17.36
N GLU A 140 3.19 13.93 -17.55
CA GLU A 140 3.76 12.63 -17.17
C GLU A 140 3.61 12.35 -15.66
N GLU A 141 3.84 13.37 -14.83
CA GLU A 141 3.78 13.22 -13.37
C GLU A 141 2.36 12.86 -12.91
N SER A 142 1.35 13.54 -13.46
CA SER A 142 -0.06 13.25 -13.18
C SER A 142 -0.45 11.84 -13.60
N MET A 143 -0.03 11.40 -14.79
CA MET A 143 -0.23 10.03 -15.27
C MET A 143 0.41 9.01 -14.34
N LEU A 144 1.68 9.20 -14.00
CA LEU A 144 2.41 8.30 -13.12
C LEU A 144 1.81 8.24 -11.72
N LYS A 145 1.40 9.37 -11.16
CA LYS A 145 0.74 9.43 -9.85
C LYS A 145 -0.55 8.64 -9.83
N CYS A 146 -1.37 8.79 -10.84
CA CYS A 146 -2.62 8.05 -11.01
C CYS A 146 -2.35 6.54 -11.13
N ILE A 147 -1.50 6.13 -12.09
CA ILE A 147 -1.16 4.72 -12.35
C ILE A 147 -0.59 4.04 -11.10
N LEU A 148 0.44 4.62 -10.51
CA LEU A 148 1.18 4.00 -9.40
C LEU A 148 0.38 3.98 -8.10
N THR A 149 -0.49 4.97 -7.86
CA THR A 149 -1.40 4.94 -6.71
C THR A 149 -2.40 3.80 -6.83
N GLN A 150 -3.01 3.61 -8.01
CA GLN A 150 -3.93 2.49 -8.22
C GLN A 150 -3.21 1.13 -8.23
N LYS A 151 -2.00 1.05 -8.77
CA LYS A 151 -1.16 -0.14 -8.68
C LYS A 151 -0.86 -0.51 -7.23
N TRP A 152 -0.53 0.47 -6.38
CA TRP A 152 -0.33 0.26 -4.94
C TRP A 152 -1.56 -0.33 -4.26
N ILE A 153 -2.76 0.18 -4.55
CA ILE A 153 -4.02 -0.36 -4.01
C ILE A 153 -4.24 -1.79 -4.52
N ALA A 154 -4.07 -2.02 -5.82
CA ALA A 154 -4.26 -3.33 -6.44
C ALA A 154 -3.28 -4.40 -5.91
N SER A 155 -2.11 -4.00 -5.42
CA SER A 155 -1.11 -4.91 -4.82
C SER A 155 -1.50 -5.40 -3.43
N THR A 156 -2.54 -4.81 -2.82
CA THR A 156 -3.04 -5.23 -1.50
C THR A 156 -3.45 -6.71 -1.52
N ARG A 157 -2.98 -7.48 -0.55
CA ARG A 157 -3.16 -8.94 -0.44
C ARG A 157 -2.53 -9.76 -1.59
N CYS A 158 -1.72 -9.13 -2.44
CA CYS A 158 -1.11 -9.80 -3.60
C CYS A 158 0.41 -9.63 -3.59
N GLN A 159 0.87 -8.43 -3.89
CA GLN A 159 2.25 -8.14 -4.27
C GLN A 159 2.82 -6.98 -3.44
N ALA A 160 2.79 -7.13 -2.12
CA ALA A 160 3.24 -6.09 -1.19
C ALA A 160 4.72 -5.70 -1.38
N TRP A 161 5.57 -6.65 -1.77
CA TRP A 161 6.98 -6.38 -2.05
C TRP A 161 7.18 -5.56 -3.32
N ASP A 162 6.43 -5.84 -4.36
CA ASP A 162 6.50 -5.10 -5.61
C ASP A 162 6.01 -3.66 -5.40
N ALA A 163 4.96 -3.47 -4.61
CA ALA A 163 4.51 -2.14 -4.18
C ALA A 163 5.61 -1.39 -3.41
N TRP A 164 6.33 -2.06 -2.50
CA TRP A 164 7.44 -1.44 -1.79
C TRP A 164 8.60 -1.09 -2.72
N PHE A 165 8.92 -1.92 -3.71
CA PHE A 165 9.92 -1.62 -4.72
C PHE A 165 9.49 -0.45 -5.60
N ASP A 166 8.22 -0.37 -5.99
CA ASP A 166 7.71 0.76 -6.77
C ASP A 166 7.79 2.08 -6.00
N ILE A 167 7.42 2.10 -4.73
CA ILE A 167 7.58 3.27 -3.86
C ILE A 167 9.04 3.69 -3.80
N ASN A 168 9.96 2.74 -3.66
CA ASN A 168 11.39 3.04 -3.64
C ASN A 168 11.91 3.55 -4.98
N ARG A 169 11.38 3.07 -6.08
CA ARG A 169 11.79 3.43 -7.44
C ARG A 169 11.23 4.77 -7.89
N THR A 170 10.01 5.08 -7.50
CA THR A 170 9.25 6.22 -8.05
C THR A 170 8.94 7.30 -7.02
N GLY A 171 8.94 6.94 -5.74
CA GLY A 171 8.46 7.81 -4.67
C GLY A 171 6.94 7.94 -4.61
N ILE A 172 6.19 7.08 -5.32
CA ILE A 172 4.72 7.10 -5.38
C ILE A 172 4.16 5.79 -4.82
N PRO A 173 3.20 5.83 -3.89
CA PRO A 173 2.68 7.02 -3.19
C PRO A 173 3.73 7.77 -2.37
N GLU A 174 3.61 9.09 -2.33
CA GLU A 174 4.52 9.93 -1.57
C GLU A 174 4.38 9.68 -0.07
N VAL A 175 5.47 9.89 0.68
CA VAL A 175 5.42 9.83 2.14
C VAL A 175 4.91 11.17 2.67
N SER A 176 3.81 11.14 3.41
CA SER A 176 3.22 12.33 4.01
C SER A 176 4.18 12.98 5.02
N GLU A 177 4.15 14.29 5.09
CA GLU A 177 4.79 15.02 6.19
C GLU A 177 4.06 14.87 7.53
N TYR A 178 2.83 14.40 7.52
CA TYR A 178 1.98 14.28 8.70
C TYR A 178 2.16 12.94 9.40
N THR A 179 2.19 13.00 10.73
CA THR A 179 2.39 11.83 11.59
C THR A 179 1.13 11.01 11.79
N THR A 180 -0.03 11.63 11.63
CA THR A 180 -1.31 10.97 11.85
C THR A 180 -2.16 11.07 10.61
N ASP A 181 -2.61 9.93 10.16
CA ASP A 181 -3.65 9.76 9.15
C ASP A 181 -5.04 9.67 9.82
N GLY A 182 -5.12 10.08 11.09
CA GLY A 182 -6.34 10.06 11.89
C GLY A 182 -7.19 11.31 11.76
N ASP A 183 -6.60 12.43 11.31
CA ASP A 183 -7.35 13.65 11.02
C ASP A 183 -7.42 13.86 9.50
N PRO A 184 -8.62 13.76 8.89
CA PRO A 184 -8.77 13.93 7.46
C PRO A 184 -8.36 15.32 6.94
N ASP A 185 -8.35 16.33 7.81
CA ASP A 185 -8.01 17.70 7.44
C ASP A 185 -6.48 17.90 7.35
N ASP A 186 -5.70 17.09 8.08
CA ASP A 186 -4.25 17.18 8.12
C ASP A 186 -3.55 16.16 7.23
N TYR A 187 -4.27 15.17 6.69
CA TYR A 187 -3.70 14.06 5.94
C TYR A 187 -4.10 14.11 4.47
N VAL A 188 -3.11 14.04 3.58
CA VAL A 188 -3.35 13.96 2.14
C VAL A 188 -3.64 12.52 1.74
N LEU A 189 -4.86 12.25 1.31
CA LEU A 189 -5.26 10.93 0.83
C LEU A 189 -4.40 10.47 -0.35
N GLY A 190 -4.04 9.19 -0.34
CA GLY A 190 -3.16 8.61 -1.36
C GLY A 190 -1.67 8.79 -1.05
N THR A 191 -1.30 9.37 0.09
CA THR A 191 0.07 9.39 0.59
C THR A 191 0.26 8.36 1.71
N LEU A 192 1.52 8.00 1.98
CA LEU A 192 1.87 7.08 3.06
C LEU A 192 2.13 7.87 4.35
N ALA A 193 1.41 7.54 5.41
CA ALA A 193 1.74 8.06 6.74
C ALA A 193 3.07 7.47 7.22
N TYR A 194 3.92 8.28 7.84
CA TYR A 194 5.12 7.75 8.48
C TYR A 194 4.84 7.38 9.95
N ASN A 195 5.62 6.45 10.47
CA ASN A 195 5.48 6.01 11.85
C ASN A 195 6.10 7.05 12.81
N PRO A 196 5.33 7.70 13.68
CA PRO A 196 5.84 8.70 14.62
C PRO A 196 6.82 8.12 15.67
N ASN A 197 6.79 6.80 15.86
CA ASN A 197 7.71 6.07 16.74
C ASN A 197 8.90 5.48 15.99
N SER A 198 9.07 5.81 14.71
CA SER A 198 10.23 5.41 13.93
C SER A 198 11.48 6.14 14.41
N SER A 199 12.64 5.47 14.33
CA SER A 199 13.95 6.11 14.49
C SER A 199 14.35 6.95 13.26
N LEU A 200 13.58 6.88 12.17
CA LEU A 200 13.79 7.69 10.98
C LEU A 200 13.26 9.10 11.20
N ALA A 201 13.89 10.08 10.59
CA ALA A 201 13.41 11.45 10.62
C ALA A 201 12.06 11.57 9.89
N LYS A 202 11.35 12.66 10.21
CA LYS A 202 10.06 12.99 9.59
C LYS A 202 10.15 12.95 8.06
N GLY A 203 9.18 12.31 7.42
CA GLY A 203 9.13 12.18 5.96
C GLY A 203 10.14 11.20 5.35
N GLN A 204 10.98 10.56 6.18
CA GLN A 204 11.91 9.55 5.69
C GLN A 204 11.28 8.17 5.60
N PHE A 205 11.68 7.45 4.57
CA PHE A 205 11.26 6.08 4.29
C PHE A 205 12.47 5.14 4.24
N ALA A 206 12.26 3.87 4.53
CA ALA A 206 13.31 2.87 4.43
C ALA A 206 13.48 2.41 2.97
N HIS A 207 14.64 2.66 2.39
CA HIS A 207 14.95 2.32 1.00
C HIS A 207 15.64 0.98 0.84
N ARG A 208 16.19 0.43 1.94
CA ARG A 208 16.94 -0.83 1.92
C ARG A 208 16.83 -1.60 3.22
N PHE A 209 17.16 -2.87 3.16
CA PHE A 209 17.41 -3.65 4.36
C PHE A 209 18.82 -3.36 4.89
N ILE A 210 18.99 -3.48 6.20
CA ILE A 210 20.31 -3.47 6.83
C ILE A 210 21.01 -4.82 6.62
N TYR A 211 22.33 -4.81 6.51
CA TYR A 211 23.10 -6.05 6.54
C TYR A 211 22.91 -6.75 7.89
N SER A 212 22.88 -8.07 7.86
CA SER A 212 22.83 -8.82 9.13
C SER A 212 24.13 -8.57 9.92
N LYS A 213 23.98 -8.46 11.24
CA LYS A 213 25.14 -8.30 12.11
C LYS A 213 26.14 -9.46 11.98
N GLU A 214 25.62 -10.66 11.81
CA GLU A 214 26.46 -11.87 11.59
C GLU A 214 27.29 -11.76 10.31
N SER A 215 26.69 -11.27 9.21
CA SER A 215 27.45 -11.05 7.98
C SER A 215 28.56 -10.02 8.14
N LEU A 216 28.32 -8.97 8.95
CA LEU A 216 29.32 -7.93 9.18
C LEU A 216 30.44 -8.41 10.12
N ASP A 217 30.09 -9.21 11.12
CA ASP A 217 31.04 -9.66 12.15
C ASP A 217 31.96 -10.81 11.67
N TYR A 218 31.45 -11.70 10.81
CA TYR A 218 32.16 -12.92 10.41
C TYR A 218 32.64 -12.97 8.96
N ASN A 219 32.18 -12.05 8.12
CA ASN A 219 32.64 -11.99 6.72
C ASN A 219 33.77 -10.97 6.58
N THR A 220 34.98 -11.45 6.37
CA THR A 220 36.17 -10.60 6.16
C THR A 220 36.07 -9.68 4.94
N ASN A 221 35.19 -10.02 3.99
CA ASN A 221 34.92 -9.22 2.79
C ASN A 221 33.66 -8.33 2.96
N ALA A 222 33.14 -8.20 4.17
CA ALA A 222 32.01 -7.32 4.41
C ALA A 222 32.37 -5.87 4.09
N PRO A 223 31.40 -5.06 3.60
CA PRO A 223 31.64 -3.64 3.34
C PRO A 223 32.08 -2.91 4.61
N THR A 224 33.14 -2.14 4.52
CA THR A 224 33.64 -1.32 5.64
C THR A 224 32.69 -0.18 5.97
N LYS A 225 31.94 0.32 4.97
CA LYS A 225 30.89 1.31 5.14
C LYS A 225 29.53 0.63 4.99
N VAL A 226 28.78 0.59 6.08
CA VAL A 226 27.41 0.12 6.07
C VAL A 226 26.49 1.27 5.69
N PRO A 227 25.74 1.19 4.57
CA PRO A 227 24.82 2.24 4.17
C PRO A 227 23.69 2.42 5.18
N ALA A 228 23.22 3.66 5.37
CA ALA A 228 22.05 3.92 6.19
C ALA A 228 20.80 3.30 5.52
N ILE A 229 19.82 2.91 6.34
CA ILE A 229 18.55 2.35 5.84
C ILE A 229 17.80 3.30 4.91
N THR A 230 18.03 4.61 5.07
CA THR A 230 17.46 5.68 4.24
C THR A 230 18.30 6.05 3.02
N GLU A 231 19.46 5.41 2.86
CA GLU A 231 20.29 5.64 1.67
C GLU A 231 19.68 4.94 0.46
N PRO A 232 19.36 5.68 -0.63
CA PRO A 232 18.72 5.12 -1.80
C PRO A 232 19.61 4.10 -2.50
N LEU A 233 19.01 3.13 -3.15
CA LEU A 233 19.69 2.17 -4.00
C LEU A 233 20.01 2.80 -5.38
N TRP A 234 20.95 2.20 -6.11
CA TRP A 234 21.41 2.72 -7.41
C TRP A 234 20.30 2.85 -8.48
N TRP A 235 19.23 2.06 -8.33
CA TRP A 235 18.05 2.09 -9.22
C TRP A 235 16.95 3.06 -8.75
N HIS A 236 17.10 3.65 -7.58
CA HIS A 236 16.22 4.69 -7.06
C HIS A 236 16.58 6.01 -7.75
N LYS A 237 15.93 6.29 -8.85
CA LYS A 237 16.11 7.54 -9.60
C LYS A 237 14.89 8.43 -9.35
N LYS A 238 15.09 9.48 -8.61
CA LYS A 238 14.23 10.66 -8.64
C LYS A 238 14.76 11.63 -9.68
#